data_547b20e945d2574128f4a658ad5e610d
#
_entry.id   547b20e945d2574128f4a658ad5e610d
#
_cell.length_a   1.000
_cell.length_b   1.000
_cell.length_c   1.000
_cell.angle_alpha   90.00
_cell.angle_beta   90.00
_cell.angle_gamma   90.00
#
_symmetry.space_group_name_H-M   'P 1'
#
loop_
_entity.id
_entity.type
_entity.pdbx_description
1 polymer ?
#
loop_
_entity_poly.entity_id
_entity_poly.type
_entity_poly.pdbx_seq_one_letter_code
_entity_poly.pdbx_strand_id
1 'polypeptide(L)'
;SFDTLLTVDSTLQPTLELVLRGATAETAPKFAAGVKQAVTDLLAGGIPEELLLASLNAMEFASLERPGSLPDGVLDAIYAATGWLHTGDPALLLHTDKLFASLREKLSTGWFNDLLKELLLAEPVQVIQTPALPRKDEEDAAPARTDGKLVLDHPLTVADLGDGDRSAAGTVEQLAGAELLHHPSKGSLYLNFYYDLGECTPEEVQYLDLLTDILDELDTPEHTARELQTQRATWLGNSMACISFWTGRQEGSPCHAKLTWNMSLLERNLDKAIALGSEYLYKTCLTGPKAEEAFARVLSQQKLSMEQQFIQQGNQYAAVRAAAHYSVEYALSERCSGVTGYHFLKSEAKRS
;
A
#
# COMPACT_ATOMS: atom_id res chain seq x y z
N SER A 1 5.60 20.48 4.90
CA SER A 1 5.35 19.63 3.74
C SER A 1 3.92 19.87 3.27
N PHE A 2 3.73 20.02 1.99
CA PHE A 2 2.41 20.15 1.39
C PHE A 2 1.93 18.74 1.01
N ASP A 3 0.68 18.45 1.30
CA ASP A 3 0.03 17.21 0.89
C ASP A 3 -0.90 17.52 -0.28
N THR A 4 -0.72 16.82 -1.41
CA THR A 4 -1.55 16.99 -2.61
C THR A 4 -2.30 15.70 -2.86
N LEU A 5 -3.62 15.80 -2.89
CA LEU A 5 -4.53 14.70 -3.16
C LEU A 5 -5.23 14.93 -4.50
N LEU A 6 -5.30 13.88 -5.32
CA LEU A 6 -6.10 13.83 -6.54
C LEU A 6 -7.21 12.81 -6.35
N THR A 7 -8.45 13.22 -6.51
CA THR A 7 -9.62 12.34 -6.44
C THR A 7 -10.51 12.52 -7.65
N VAL A 8 -11.18 11.45 -8.05
CA VAL A 8 -12.24 11.47 -9.06
C VAL A 8 -13.53 11.05 -8.38
N ASP A 9 -14.53 11.92 -8.42
CA ASP A 9 -15.84 11.62 -7.87
C ASP A 9 -16.75 11.03 -8.94
N SER A 10 -17.29 9.83 -8.71
CA SER A 10 -18.11 9.06 -9.64
C SER A 10 -19.58 9.43 -9.52
N THR A 11 -19.93 10.71 -9.62
CA THR A 11 -21.30 11.18 -9.66
C THR A 11 -21.84 11.21 -11.10
N LEU A 12 -23.11 11.60 -11.28
CA LEU A 12 -23.73 11.77 -12.61
C LEU A 12 -22.90 12.70 -13.52
N GLN A 13 -22.29 13.72 -12.93
CA GLN A 13 -21.31 14.58 -13.57
C GLN A 13 -19.98 14.39 -12.86
N PRO A 14 -19.09 13.53 -13.38
CA PRO A 14 -17.80 13.27 -12.74
C PRO A 14 -17.00 14.56 -12.54
N THR A 15 -16.39 14.70 -11.38
CA THR A 15 -15.51 15.82 -11.08
C THR A 15 -14.11 15.31 -10.77
N LEU A 16 -13.10 16.02 -11.29
CA LEU A 16 -11.70 15.82 -10.93
C LEU A 16 -11.33 16.88 -9.91
N GLU A 17 -10.98 16.45 -8.72
CA GLU A 17 -10.65 17.33 -7.61
C GLU A 17 -9.17 17.23 -7.25
N LEU A 18 -8.50 18.39 -7.24
CA LEU A 18 -7.13 18.56 -6.79
C LEU A 18 -7.12 19.34 -5.47
N VAL A 19 -6.68 18.71 -4.40
CA VAL A 19 -6.66 19.32 -3.06
C VAL A 19 -5.23 19.55 -2.62
N LEU A 20 -4.90 20.79 -2.23
CA LEU A 20 -3.66 21.15 -1.57
C LEU A 20 -3.93 21.36 -0.07
N ARG A 21 -3.42 20.48 0.77
CA ARG A 21 -3.53 20.59 2.23
C ARG A 21 -2.32 21.33 2.83
N GLY A 22 -2.57 22.08 3.90
CA GLY A 22 -1.50 22.82 4.60
C GLY A 22 -0.99 24.05 3.84
N ALA A 23 -1.78 24.55 2.86
CA ALA A 23 -1.44 25.78 2.15
C ALA A 23 -1.45 26.98 3.08
N THR A 24 -0.51 27.91 2.84
CA THR A 24 -0.50 29.22 3.50
C THR A 24 -1.39 30.21 2.75
N ALA A 25 -1.75 31.33 3.38
CA ALA A 25 -2.50 32.41 2.73
C ALA A 25 -1.77 32.96 1.47
N GLU A 26 -0.45 32.80 1.40
CA GLU A 26 0.35 33.21 0.25
C GLU A 26 0.36 32.17 -0.87
N THR A 27 0.36 30.87 -0.54
CA THR A 27 0.48 29.78 -1.52
C THR A 27 -0.86 29.34 -2.08
N ALA A 28 -1.93 29.40 -1.29
CA ALA A 28 -3.26 28.96 -1.72
C ALA A 28 -3.76 29.65 -3.02
N PRO A 29 -3.64 30.97 -3.19
CA PRO A 29 -4.09 31.65 -4.43
C PRO A 29 -3.26 31.27 -5.67
N LYS A 30 -2.01 30.79 -5.49
CA LYS A 30 -1.10 30.43 -6.58
C LYS A 30 -1.26 28.98 -7.04
N PHE A 31 -2.03 28.17 -6.32
CA PHE A 31 -2.10 26.71 -6.56
C PHE A 31 -2.62 26.37 -7.97
N ALA A 32 -3.75 26.95 -8.40
CA ALA A 32 -4.31 26.67 -9.70
C ALA A 32 -3.35 27.04 -10.85
N ALA A 33 -2.65 28.17 -10.73
CA ALA A 33 -1.63 28.58 -11.71
C ALA A 33 -0.44 27.62 -11.72
N GLY A 34 0.00 27.15 -10.53
CA GLY A 34 1.06 26.15 -10.40
C GLY A 34 0.69 24.83 -11.06
N VAL A 35 -0.53 24.35 -10.88
CA VAL A 35 -1.03 23.13 -11.54
C VAL A 35 -1.02 23.32 -13.07
N LYS A 36 -1.56 24.42 -13.59
CA LYS A 36 -1.57 24.71 -15.05
C LYS A 36 -0.13 24.74 -15.61
N GLN A 37 0.81 25.33 -14.89
CA GLN A 37 2.20 25.38 -15.33
C GLN A 37 2.82 23.97 -15.34
N ALA A 38 2.65 23.18 -14.26
CA ALA A 38 3.19 21.83 -14.18
C ALA A 38 2.62 20.91 -15.28
N VAL A 39 1.33 21.01 -15.58
CA VAL A 39 0.69 20.27 -16.68
C VAL A 39 1.23 20.72 -18.04
N THR A 40 1.44 22.02 -18.24
CA THR A 40 2.01 22.55 -19.48
C THR A 40 3.44 22.04 -19.71
N ASP A 41 4.26 22.03 -18.66
CA ASP A 41 5.63 21.54 -18.71
C ASP A 41 5.67 20.01 -18.98
N LEU A 42 4.78 19.24 -18.34
CA LEU A 42 4.64 17.82 -18.58
C LEU A 42 4.23 17.54 -20.03
N LEU A 43 3.26 18.25 -20.57
CA LEU A 43 2.78 18.09 -21.94
C LEU A 43 3.83 18.47 -22.99
N ALA A 44 4.73 19.41 -22.67
CA ALA A 44 5.83 19.78 -23.56
C ALA A 44 6.83 18.63 -23.79
N GLY A 45 7.04 17.77 -22.78
CA GLY A 45 7.84 16.56 -22.88
C GLY A 45 7.05 15.31 -23.28
N GLY A 46 5.74 15.34 -23.18
CA GLY A 46 4.84 14.19 -23.26
C GLY A 46 4.88 13.33 -22.01
N ILE A 47 3.80 12.58 -21.76
CA ILE A 47 3.78 11.59 -20.68
C ILE A 47 4.53 10.34 -21.16
N PRO A 48 5.56 9.86 -20.44
CA PRO A 48 6.25 8.63 -20.82
C PRO A 48 5.28 7.44 -20.91
N GLU A 49 5.32 6.70 -22.02
CA GLU A 49 4.43 5.54 -22.23
C GLU A 49 4.59 4.49 -21.14
N GLU A 50 5.81 4.31 -20.64
CA GLU A 50 6.10 3.41 -19.52
C GLU A 50 5.35 3.78 -18.26
N LEU A 51 5.22 5.06 -17.94
CA LEU A 51 4.47 5.54 -16.78
C LEU A 51 2.96 5.30 -16.95
N LEU A 52 2.43 5.51 -18.16
CA LEU A 52 1.04 5.20 -18.49
C LEU A 52 0.76 3.70 -18.36
N LEU A 53 1.68 2.87 -18.88
CA LEU A 53 1.57 1.40 -18.77
C LEU A 53 1.62 0.95 -17.31
N ALA A 54 2.51 1.51 -16.50
CA ALA A 54 2.59 1.23 -15.07
C ALA A 54 1.26 1.54 -14.36
N SER A 55 0.71 2.72 -14.61
CA SER A 55 -0.57 3.15 -14.03
C SER A 55 -1.72 2.23 -14.46
N LEU A 56 -1.80 1.85 -15.73
CA LEU A 56 -2.81 0.92 -16.23
C LEU A 56 -2.70 -0.47 -15.59
N ASN A 57 -1.49 -0.99 -15.48
CA ASN A 57 -1.26 -2.29 -14.84
C ASN A 57 -1.67 -2.26 -13.36
N ALA A 58 -1.31 -1.21 -12.63
CA ALA A 58 -1.68 -1.04 -11.23
C ALA A 58 -3.22 -0.95 -11.05
N MET A 59 -3.90 -0.18 -11.91
CA MET A 59 -5.35 -0.06 -11.86
C MET A 59 -6.06 -1.37 -12.24
N GLU A 60 -5.58 -2.07 -13.25
CA GLU A 60 -6.12 -3.38 -13.64
C GLU A 60 -5.92 -4.39 -12.52
N PHE A 61 -4.74 -4.43 -11.93
CA PHE A 61 -4.47 -5.30 -10.78
C PHE A 61 -5.41 -4.98 -9.61
N ALA A 62 -5.53 -3.70 -9.22
CA ALA A 62 -6.44 -3.28 -8.14
C ALA A 62 -7.91 -3.64 -8.43
N SER A 63 -8.34 -3.62 -9.69
CA SER A 63 -9.70 -4.02 -10.07
C SER A 63 -9.94 -5.53 -9.91
N LEU A 64 -8.89 -6.34 -9.99
CA LEU A 64 -8.96 -7.81 -9.82
C LEU A 64 -8.77 -8.23 -8.36
N GLU A 65 -7.91 -7.52 -7.62
CA GLU A 65 -7.54 -7.91 -6.25
C GLU A 65 -8.67 -7.74 -5.25
N ARG A 66 -9.54 -6.78 -5.43
CA ARG A 66 -10.69 -6.46 -4.57
C ARG A 66 -10.34 -6.46 -3.07
N PRO A 67 -10.14 -5.32 -2.44
CA PRO A 67 -9.76 -5.23 -1.04
C PRO A 67 -10.78 -5.96 -0.15
N GLY A 68 -10.32 -6.93 0.62
CA GLY A 68 -11.11 -7.90 1.39
C GLY A 68 -11.92 -7.35 2.57
N SER A 69 -12.26 -6.06 2.58
CA SER A 69 -13.10 -5.45 3.62
C SER A 69 -14.59 -5.76 3.48
N LEU A 70 -15.05 -6.11 2.26
CA LEU A 70 -16.44 -6.47 1.97
C LEU A 70 -16.48 -7.78 1.17
N PRO A 71 -17.52 -8.62 1.36
CA PRO A 71 -17.75 -9.77 0.50
C PRO A 71 -17.89 -9.36 -0.98
N ASP A 72 -17.34 -10.16 -1.89
CA ASP A 72 -17.34 -9.87 -3.34
C ASP A 72 -18.75 -9.53 -3.88
N GLY A 73 -19.78 -10.29 -3.47
CA GLY A 73 -21.14 -10.02 -3.91
C GLY A 73 -21.71 -8.68 -3.44
N VAL A 74 -21.24 -8.15 -2.31
CA VAL A 74 -21.63 -6.82 -1.84
C VAL A 74 -20.94 -5.74 -2.68
N LEU A 75 -19.66 -5.92 -3.00
CA LEU A 75 -18.94 -5.02 -3.90
C LEU A 75 -19.55 -5.02 -5.30
N ASP A 76 -19.87 -6.19 -5.85
CA ASP A 76 -20.54 -6.31 -7.14
C ASP A 76 -21.90 -5.60 -7.15
N ALA A 77 -22.67 -5.72 -6.07
CA ALA A 77 -23.95 -5.01 -5.93
C ALA A 77 -23.75 -3.48 -5.87
N ILE A 78 -22.72 -2.99 -5.19
CA ILE A 78 -22.38 -1.56 -5.16
C ILE A 78 -21.98 -1.07 -6.55
N TYR A 79 -21.09 -1.78 -7.25
CA TYR A 79 -20.67 -1.40 -8.61
C TYR A 79 -21.84 -1.45 -9.60
N ALA A 80 -22.68 -2.48 -9.53
CA ALA A 80 -23.88 -2.57 -10.36
C ALA A 80 -24.85 -1.42 -10.09
N ALA A 81 -25.09 -1.09 -8.82
CA ALA A 81 -25.96 0.03 -8.45
C ALA A 81 -25.39 1.38 -8.93
N THR A 82 -24.08 1.60 -8.78
CA THR A 82 -23.41 2.83 -9.24
C THR A 82 -23.50 2.96 -10.75
N GLY A 83 -23.21 1.90 -11.50
CA GLY A 83 -23.34 1.90 -12.96
C GLY A 83 -24.79 2.18 -13.38
N TRP A 84 -25.75 1.48 -12.78
CA TRP A 84 -27.16 1.62 -13.10
C TRP A 84 -27.72 3.02 -12.81
N LEU A 85 -27.41 3.56 -11.62
CA LEU A 85 -27.92 4.89 -11.20
C LEU A 85 -27.47 6.02 -12.13
N HIS A 86 -26.26 5.94 -12.68
CA HIS A 86 -25.67 7.05 -13.43
C HIS A 86 -25.76 6.86 -14.94
N THR A 87 -25.78 5.64 -15.45
CA THR A 87 -25.75 5.36 -16.88
C THR A 87 -26.92 4.50 -17.39
N GLY A 88 -27.69 3.89 -16.48
CA GLY A 88 -28.71 2.91 -16.81
C GLY A 88 -28.17 1.51 -17.09
N ASP A 89 -26.84 1.30 -17.08
CA ASP A 89 -26.20 0.01 -17.31
C ASP A 89 -25.59 -0.57 -16.02
N PRO A 90 -26.20 -1.59 -15.41
CA PRO A 90 -25.66 -2.21 -14.19
C PRO A 90 -24.38 -3.02 -14.43
N ALA A 91 -24.05 -3.37 -15.68
CA ALA A 91 -22.89 -4.17 -16.01
C ALA A 91 -21.63 -3.33 -16.29
N LEU A 92 -21.78 -2.02 -16.44
CA LEU A 92 -20.69 -1.11 -16.86
C LEU A 92 -19.43 -1.24 -16.00
N LEU A 93 -19.57 -1.29 -14.68
CA LEU A 93 -18.45 -1.35 -13.74
C LEU A 93 -18.08 -2.77 -13.31
N LEU A 94 -18.83 -3.79 -13.79
CA LEU A 94 -18.55 -5.20 -13.51
C LEU A 94 -17.59 -5.84 -14.52
N HIS A 95 -17.52 -5.30 -15.74
CA HIS A 95 -16.72 -5.82 -16.85
C HIS A 95 -15.67 -4.81 -17.29
N THR A 96 -14.60 -4.67 -16.50
CA THR A 96 -13.53 -3.69 -16.75
C THR A 96 -12.46 -4.17 -17.72
N ASP A 97 -12.41 -5.46 -18.06
CA ASP A 97 -11.46 -6.07 -18.98
C ASP A 97 -11.42 -5.39 -20.36
N LYS A 98 -12.58 -5.12 -20.94
CA LYS A 98 -12.69 -4.41 -22.22
C LYS A 98 -12.24 -2.96 -22.13
N LEU A 99 -12.49 -2.31 -20.98
CA LEU A 99 -12.02 -0.96 -20.72
C LEU A 99 -10.49 -0.91 -20.70
N PHE A 100 -9.83 -1.80 -19.95
CA PHE A 100 -8.37 -1.85 -19.89
C PHE A 100 -7.75 -2.20 -21.25
N ALA A 101 -8.35 -3.11 -22.03
CA ALA A 101 -7.91 -3.39 -23.40
C ALA A 101 -7.97 -2.15 -24.28
N SER A 102 -9.09 -1.42 -24.27
CA SER A 102 -9.24 -0.17 -25.01
C SER A 102 -8.27 0.93 -24.58
N LEU A 103 -7.98 1.06 -23.27
CA LEU A 103 -7.02 2.04 -22.78
C LEU A 103 -5.58 1.69 -23.19
N ARG A 104 -5.24 0.39 -23.28
CA ARG A 104 -3.92 -0.04 -23.78
C ARG A 104 -3.69 0.31 -25.24
N GLU A 105 -4.73 0.20 -26.08
CA GLU A 105 -4.65 0.62 -27.49
C GLU A 105 -4.38 2.13 -27.64
N LYS A 106 -4.71 2.91 -26.62
CA LYS A 106 -4.53 4.37 -26.63
C LYS A 106 -3.16 4.83 -26.11
N LEU A 107 -2.33 3.95 -25.56
CA LEU A 107 -1.03 4.33 -24.96
C LEU A 107 -0.15 5.15 -25.91
N SER A 108 -0.02 4.72 -27.17
CA SER A 108 0.85 5.34 -28.17
C SER A 108 0.15 6.38 -29.05
N THR A 109 -1.14 6.69 -28.81
CA THR A 109 -1.94 7.57 -29.69
C THR A 109 -1.92 9.05 -29.29
N GLY A 110 -1.32 9.41 -28.16
CA GLY A 110 -1.40 10.76 -27.58
C GLY A 110 -2.72 11.08 -26.87
N TRP A 111 -3.67 10.15 -26.84
CA TRP A 111 -5.00 10.34 -26.23
C TRP A 111 -4.93 10.77 -24.76
N PHE A 112 -4.00 10.23 -23.98
CA PHE A 112 -3.80 10.61 -22.58
C PHE A 112 -3.30 12.04 -22.42
N ASN A 113 -2.44 12.52 -23.33
CA ASN A 113 -1.98 13.91 -23.35
C ASN A 113 -3.15 14.86 -23.64
N ASP A 114 -4.01 14.50 -24.59
CA ASP A 114 -5.18 15.31 -24.94
C ASP A 114 -6.19 15.33 -23.78
N LEU A 115 -6.44 14.20 -23.15
CA LEU A 115 -7.32 14.10 -21.97
C LEU A 115 -6.78 14.95 -20.80
N LEU A 116 -5.49 14.86 -20.51
CA LEU A 116 -4.86 15.66 -19.45
C LEU A 116 -4.99 17.15 -19.73
N LYS A 117 -4.78 17.56 -20.99
CA LYS A 117 -4.96 18.93 -21.46
C LYS A 117 -6.40 19.40 -21.26
N GLU A 118 -7.36 18.60 -21.69
CA GLU A 118 -8.79 18.92 -21.56
C GLU A 118 -9.20 19.11 -20.09
N LEU A 119 -8.78 18.19 -19.21
CA LEU A 119 -9.21 18.20 -17.81
C LEU A 119 -8.49 19.27 -16.98
N LEU A 120 -7.16 19.41 -17.11
CA LEU A 120 -6.37 20.20 -16.17
C LEU A 120 -5.95 21.58 -16.68
N LEU A 121 -6.06 21.87 -17.98
CA LEU A 121 -5.86 23.21 -18.51
C LEU A 121 -7.17 24.02 -18.67
N ALA A 122 -8.32 23.38 -18.46
CA ALA A 122 -9.61 24.08 -18.36
C ALA A 122 -9.62 25.07 -17.18
N GLU A 123 -10.56 26.01 -17.17
CA GLU A 123 -10.72 26.94 -16.06
C GLU A 123 -11.32 26.20 -14.83
N PRO A 124 -10.59 26.06 -13.71
CA PRO A 124 -11.08 25.35 -12.56
C PRO A 124 -12.01 26.20 -11.69
N VAL A 125 -12.92 25.56 -10.98
CA VAL A 125 -13.55 26.16 -9.80
C VAL A 125 -12.58 26.04 -8.64
N GLN A 126 -12.18 27.16 -8.06
CA GLN A 126 -11.26 27.18 -6.92
C GLN A 126 -12.01 27.49 -5.61
N VAL A 127 -11.85 26.61 -4.63
CA VAL A 127 -12.37 26.80 -3.27
C VAL A 127 -11.19 26.85 -2.29
N ILE A 128 -11.13 27.91 -1.47
CA ILE A 128 -10.15 28.05 -0.40
C ILE A 128 -10.88 27.88 0.94
N GLN A 129 -10.59 26.78 1.62
CA GLN A 129 -11.15 26.50 2.94
C GLN A 129 -10.15 26.90 4.01
N THR A 130 -10.55 27.82 4.88
CA THR A 130 -9.76 28.24 6.03
C THR A 130 -10.41 27.74 7.33
N PRO A 131 -9.61 27.27 8.32
CA PRO A 131 -10.14 26.91 9.63
C PRO A 131 -10.84 28.12 10.26
N ALA A 132 -12.06 27.94 10.70
CA ALA A 132 -12.72 28.93 11.54
C ALA A 132 -12.22 28.79 12.98
N LEU A 133 -12.12 29.89 13.72
CA LEU A 133 -11.95 29.82 15.15
C LEU A 133 -13.18 29.13 15.77
N PRO A 134 -12.99 28.23 16.75
CA PRO A 134 -14.13 27.57 17.40
C PRO A 134 -15.05 28.64 17.97
N ARG A 135 -16.35 28.56 17.62
CA ARG A 135 -17.38 29.40 18.22
C ARG A 135 -17.46 29.02 19.70
N LYS A 136 -17.32 29.99 20.57
CA LYS A 136 -17.38 29.78 22.03
C LYS A 136 -18.71 29.25 22.55
N ASP A 137 -19.77 29.26 21.76
CA ASP A 137 -21.13 28.99 22.14
C ASP A 137 -21.74 27.72 21.50
N GLU A 138 -20.99 27.00 20.67
CA GLU A 138 -21.38 25.65 20.31
C GLU A 138 -20.83 24.71 21.38
N GLU A 139 -21.59 24.54 22.49
CA GLU A 139 -21.59 23.27 23.19
C GLU A 139 -21.83 22.20 22.10
N ASP A 140 -20.85 21.33 21.88
CA ASP A 140 -21.06 20.11 21.12
C ASP A 140 -22.25 19.38 21.72
N ALA A 141 -23.45 19.69 21.24
CA ALA A 141 -24.58 18.81 21.42
C ALA A 141 -24.15 17.52 20.71
N ALA A 142 -23.50 16.64 21.49
CA ALA A 142 -23.24 15.28 21.05
C ALA A 142 -24.55 14.80 20.42
N PRO A 143 -24.54 14.35 19.16
CA PRO A 143 -25.75 13.89 18.51
C PRO A 143 -26.42 12.94 19.49
N ALA A 144 -27.67 13.26 19.86
CA ALA A 144 -28.41 12.46 20.83
C ALA A 144 -28.26 11.03 20.34
N ARG A 145 -27.52 10.20 21.09
CA ARG A 145 -27.50 8.76 20.84
C ARG A 145 -28.94 8.35 20.88
N THR A 146 -29.56 8.23 19.72
CA THR A 146 -30.77 7.46 19.62
C THR A 146 -30.30 6.05 19.96
N ASP A 147 -30.59 5.63 21.21
CA ASP A 147 -30.54 4.24 21.64
C ASP A 147 -31.61 3.48 20.83
N GLY A 148 -31.53 3.55 19.52
CA GLY A 148 -32.19 2.67 18.60
C GLY A 148 -31.65 1.29 18.97
N LYS A 149 -32.43 0.50 19.71
CA LYS A 149 -32.17 -0.93 19.82
C LYS A 149 -32.00 -1.41 18.40
N LEU A 150 -30.77 -1.77 18.04
CA LEU A 150 -30.53 -2.56 16.82
C LEU A 150 -31.30 -3.86 17.06
N VAL A 151 -32.53 -3.90 16.59
CA VAL A 151 -33.33 -5.14 16.58
C VAL A 151 -32.78 -5.93 15.40
N LEU A 152 -31.70 -6.66 15.66
CA LEU A 152 -31.32 -7.77 14.80
C LEU A 152 -32.40 -8.82 15.02
N ASP A 153 -33.26 -9.03 14.04
CA ASP A 153 -34.31 -10.08 14.07
C ASP A 153 -33.68 -11.46 14.32
N HIS A 154 -32.41 -11.61 14.01
CA HIS A 154 -31.63 -12.82 14.24
C HIS A 154 -30.18 -12.46 14.59
N PRO A 155 -29.81 -12.38 15.87
CA PRO A 155 -28.39 -12.19 16.22
C PRO A 155 -27.60 -13.45 15.79
N LEU A 156 -26.52 -13.24 15.04
CA LEU A 156 -25.62 -14.31 14.63
C LEU A 156 -25.08 -15.04 15.87
N THR A 157 -25.14 -16.36 15.85
CA THR A 157 -24.61 -17.24 16.89
C THR A 157 -23.44 -18.07 16.34
N VAL A 158 -22.69 -18.73 17.23
CA VAL A 158 -21.61 -19.64 16.80
C VAL A 158 -22.16 -20.79 15.92
N ALA A 159 -23.42 -21.18 16.10
CA ALA A 159 -24.07 -22.21 15.28
C ALA A 159 -24.27 -21.78 13.82
N ASP A 160 -24.39 -20.46 13.56
CA ASP A 160 -24.54 -19.93 12.19
C ASP A 160 -23.23 -19.97 11.39
N LEU A 161 -22.10 -20.25 12.05
CA LEU A 161 -20.81 -20.38 11.37
C LEU A 161 -20.69 -21.63 10.50
N GLY A 162 -21.57 -22.63 10.73
CA GLY A 162 -21.54 -23.91 10.02
C GLY A 162 -20.25 -24.71 10.24
N ASP A 163 -20.31 -26.01 10.01
CA ASP A 163 -19.15 -26.92 10.05
C ASP A 163 -18.36 -26.92 8.73
N GLY A 164 -18.41 -25.83 7.95
CA GLY A 164 -17.70 -25.73 6.68
C GLY A 164 -16.20 -25.92 6.87
N ASP A 165 -15.62 -26.90 6.19
CA ASP A 165 -14.17 -27.07 6.12
C ASP A 165 -13.56 -25.80 5.52
N ARG A 166 -12.96 -25.00 6.39
CA ARG A 166 -12.32 -23.73 6.03
C ARG A 166 -10.85 -23.91 5.67
N SER A 167 -10.36 -25.13 5.59
CA SER A 167 -9.03 -25.40 5.09
C SER A 167 -9.04 -25.08 3.60
N ALA A 168 -8.39 -23.96 3.22
CA ALA A 168 -8.05 -23.74 1.84
C ALA A 168 -7.21 -24.95 1.40
N ALA A 169 -7.74 -25.74 0.46
CA ALA A 169 -7.06 -26.92 -0.07
C ALA A 169 -5.84 -26.45 -0.87
N GLY A 170 -4.73 -26.23 -0.17
CA GLY A 170 -3.42 -26.05 -0.78
C GLY A 170 -2.78 -27.40 -1.05
N THR A 171 -2.00 -27.51 -2.12
CA THR A 171 -1.14 -28.67 -2.40
C THR A 171 0.31 -28.29 -2.16
N VAL A 172 1.07 -29.17 -1.51
CA VAL A 172 2.50 -28.96 -1.26
C VAL A 172 3.31 -29.78 -2.26
N GLU A 173 4.21 -29.10 -2.96
CA GLU A 173 5.19 -29.71 -3.85
C GLU A 173 6.59 -29.53 -3.28
N GLN A 174 7.39 -30.59 -3.28
CA GLN A 174 8.79 -30.54 -2.84
C GLN A 174 9.67 -30.20 -4.03
N LEU A 175 10.37 -29.06 -3.92
CA LEU A 175 11.40 -28.67 -4.87
C LEU A 175 12.80 -28.90 -4.28
N ALA A 176 13.83 -28.84 -5.13
CA ALA A 176 15.20 -28.95 -4.67
C ALA A 176 15.56 -27.77 -3.74
N GLY A 177 15.50 -28.02 -2.42
CA GLY A 177 15.85 -27.03 -1.39
C GLY A 177 14.71 -26.09 -0.97
N ALA A 178 13.46 -26.32 -1.42
CA ALA A 178 12.31 -25.52 -1.04
C ALA A 178 11.02 -26.34 -1.02
N GLU A 179 10.03 -25.88 -0.27
CA GLU A 179 8.66 -26.35 -0.32
C GLU A 179 7.80 -25.29 -1.03
N LEU A 180 7.02 -25.70 -2.02
CA LEU A 180 6.09 -24.83 -2.73
C LEU A 180 4.66 -25.19 -2.32
N LEU A 181 3.98 -24.24 -1.70
CA LEU A 181 2.58 -24.35 -1.32
C LEU A 181 1.69 -23.66 -2.37
N HIS A 182 0.90 -24.41 -3.07
CA HIS A 182 -0.05 -23.93 -4.06
C HIS A 182 -1.41 -23.67 -3.44
N HIS A 183 -1.91 -22.44 -3.57
CA HIS A 183 -3.29 -22.08 -3.31
C HIS A 183 -3.95 -21.58 -4.60
N PRO A 184 -5.20 -22.00 -4.91
CA PRO A 184 -5.89 -21.47 -6.06
C PRO A 184 -6.19 -19.99 -5.88
N SER A 185 -5.92 -19.19 -6.91
CA SER A 185 -6.28 -17.77 -6.99
C SER A 185 -7.07 -17.50 -8.29
N LYS A 186 -7.75 -16.34 -8.35
CA LYS A 186 -8.53 -15.95 -9.53
C LYS A 186 -7.90 -14.73 -10.16
N GLY A 187 -7.32 -14.87 -11.35
CA GLY A 187 -6.89 -13.76 -12.21
C GLY A 187 -5.57 -13.08 -11.84
N SER A 188 -5.05 -13.29 -10.64
CA SER A 188 -3.77 -12.76 -10.16
C SER A 188 -2.93 -13.85 -9.51
N LEU A 189 -1.61 -13.69 -9.54
CA LEU A 189 -0.65 -14.54 -8.83
C LEU A 189 -0.16 -13.81 -7.59
N TYR A 190 -0.07 -14.56 -6.50
CA TYR A 190 0.56 -14.12 -5.25
C TYR A 190 1.74 -15.03 -4.98
N LEU A 191 2.94 -14.47 -5.02
CA LEU A 191 4.18 -15.18 -4.75
C LEU A 191 4.72 -14.71 -3.41
N ASN A 192 4.83 -15.61 -2.46
CA ASN A 192 5.37 -15.34 -1.13
C ASN A 192 6.60 -16.21 -0.91
N PHE A 193 7.74 -15.58 -0.71
CA PHE A 193 9.01 -16.25 -0.42
C PHE A 193 9.32 -16.10 1.06
N TYR A 194 9.61 -17.20 1.73
CA TYR A 194 9.91 -17.25 3.14
C TYR A 194 11.32 -17.80 3.36
N TYR A 195 12.21 -16.96 3.86
CA TYR A 195 13.58 -17.35 4.22
C TYR A 195 13.65 -17.53 5.73
N ASP A 196 14.10 -18.69 6.17
CA ASP A 196 14.20 -19.02 7.59
C ASP A 196 15.35 -18.24 8.25
N LEU A 197 15.06 -17.58 9.36
CA LEU A 197 16.01 -16.83 10.17
C LEU A 197 16.29 -17.53 11.51
N GLY A 198 15.99 -18.81 11.63
CA GLY A 198 16.10 -19.56 12.89
C GLY A 198 17.51 -19.60 13.50
N GLU A 199 18.55 -19.38 12.70
CA GLU A 199 19.94 -19.29 13.17
C GLU A 199 20.37 -17.86 13.54
N CYS A 200 19.56 -16.85 13.22
CA CYS A 200 19.87 -15.46 13.52
C CYS A 200 19.59 -15.13 14.98
N THR A 201 20.48 -14.36 15.58
CA THR A 201 20.23 -13.77 16.90
C THR A 201 19.15 -12.70 16.83
N PRO A 202 18.47 -12.38 17.94
CA PRO A 202 17.47 -11.29 17.96
C PRO A 202 18.05 -9.92 17.56
N GLU A 203 19.33 -9.68 17.72
CA GLU A 203 20.01 -8.45 17.28
C GLU A 203 20.19 -8.46 15.75
N GLU A 204 20.62 -9.56 15.17
CA GLU A 204 20.73 -9.71 13.70
C GLU A 204 19.38 -9.56 13.03
N VAL A 205 18.30 -10.06 13.64
CA VAL A 205 16.93 -9.86 13.13
C VAL A 205 16.55 -8.38 13.08
N GLN A 206 16.96 -7.56 14.07
CA GLN A 206 16.73 -6.11 14.04
C GLN A 206 17.44 -5.42 12.86
N TYR A 207 18.70 -5.83 12.58
CA TYR A 207 19.41 -5.29 11.41
C TYR A 207 18.77 -5.74 10.09
N LEU A 208 18.28 -6.99 10.02
CA LEU A 208 17.56 -7.47 8.83
C LEU A 208 16.23 -6.74 8.63
N ASP A 209 15.52 -6.42 9.71
CA ASP A 209 14.29 -5.61 9.65
C ASP A 209 14.60 -4.22 9.08
N LEU A 210 15.61 -3.53 9.63
CA LEU A 210 16.08 -2.25 9.08
C LEU A 210 16.54 -2.36 7.63
N LEU A 211 17.18 -3.47 7.24
CA LEU A 211 17.58 -3.72 5.86
C LEU A 211 16.37 -3.75 4.93
N THR A 212 15.26 -4.37 5.33
CA THR A 212 14.05 -4.43 4.48
C THR A 212 13.50 -3.04 4.18
N ASP A 213 13.61 -2.09 5.10
CA ASP A 213 13.21 -0.70 4.90
C ASP A 213 14.14 0.07 3.95
N ILE A 214 15.42 -0.33 3.88
CA ILE A 214 16.45 0.37 3.09
C ILE A 214 16.50 -0.15 1.65
N LEU A 215 16.13 -1.41 1.41
CA LEU A 215 16.24 -2.05 0.09
C LEU A 215 15.58 -1.23 -1.03
N ASP A 216 14.47 -0.57 -0.75
CA ASP A 216 13.75 0.25 -1.74
C ASP A 216 14.47 1.56 -2.12
N GLU A 217 15.49 1.94 -1.36
CA GLU A 217 16.25 3.18 -1.55
C GLU A 217 17.65 2.94 -2.17
N LEU A 218 17.96 1.68 -2.49
CA LEU A 218 19.28 1.26 -2.97
C LEU A 218 19.30 0.98 -4.47
N ASP A 219 20.38 1.41 -5.12
CA ASP A 219 20.65 1.08 -6.52
C ASP A 219 21.04 -0.40 -6.67
N THR A 220 20.86 -0.91 -7.88
CA THR A 220 21.43 -2.18 -8.35
C THR A 220 22.47 -1.87 -9.45
N PRO A 221 23.24 -2.85 -9.95
CA PRO A 221 24.08 -2.65 -11.11
C PRO A 221 23.31 -2.34 -12.42
N GLU A 222 22.03 -2.69 -12.48
CA GLU A 222 21.18 -2.59 -13.66
C GLU A 222 20.28 -1.35 -13.64
N HIS A 223 19.80 -0.97 -12.43
CA HIS A 223 18.88 0.15 -12.26
C HIS A 223 19.23 1.00 -11.03
N THR A 224 18.93 2.29 -11.11
CA THR A 224 18.85 3.12 -9.90
C THR A 224 17.63 2.72 -9.06
N ALA A 225 17.63 3.04 -7.76
CA ALA A 225 16.51 2.78 -6.87
C ALA A 225 15.17 3.27 -7.45
N ARG A 226 15.16 4.47 -8.02
CA ARG A 226 13.98 5.07 -8.65
C ARG A 226 13.53 4.30 -9.90
N GLU A 227 14.45 3.89 -10.74
CA GLU A 227 14.12 3.09 -11.94
C GLU A 227 13.59 1.72 -11.54
N LEU A 228 14.24 1.05 -10.58
CA LEU A 228 13.78 -0.24 -10.06
C LEU A 228 12.39 -0.14 -9.44
N GLN A 229 12.12 0.91 -8.67
CA GLN A 229 10.80 1.18 -8.11
C GLN A 229 9.75 1.40 -9.21
N THR A 230 10.10 2.14 -10.27
CA THR A 230 9.22 2.35 -11.43
C THR A 230 8.95 1.03 -12.17
N GLN A 231 9.98 0.22 -12.39
CA GLN A 231 9.82 -1.10 -13.01
C GLN A 231 8.94 -2.03 -12.17
N ARG A 232 9.16 -2.07 -10.86
CA ARG A 232 8.31 -2.83 -9.93
C ARG A 232 6.85 -2.36 -10.00
N ALA A 233 6.61 -1.06 -9.95
CA ALA A 233 5.25 -0.49 -10.07
C ALA A 233 4.60 -0.80 -11.43
N THR A 234 5.39 -0.95 -12.50
CA THR A 234 4.89 -1.28 -13.84
C THR A 234 4.44 -2.73 -13.95
N TRP A 235 5.20 -3.67 -13.38
CA TRP A 235 5.03 -5.10 -13.64
C TRP A 235 4.44 -5.87 -12.46
N LEU A 236 4.45 -5.28 -11.26
CA LEU A 236 3.90 -5.87 -10.04
C LEU A 236 2.69 -5.07 -9.57
N GLY A 237 1.72 -5.72 -8.94
CA GLY A 237 0.62 -5.05 -8.24
C GLY A 237 1.08 -4.53 -6.89
N ASN A 238 1.76 -5.39 -6.14
CA ASN A 238 2.42 -5.05 -4.89
C ASN A 238 3.72 -5.84 -4.76
N SER A 239 4.69 -5.29 -4.04
CA SER A 239 5.92 -5.99 -3.72
C SER A 239 6.51 -5.41 -2.43
N MET A 240 6.75 -6.26 -1.44
CA MET A 240 7.22 -5.84 -0.12
C MET A 240 8.13 -6.92 0.49
N ALA A 241 9.27 -6.50 1.02
CA ALA A 241 10.10 -7.30 1.91
C ALA A 241 9.82 -6.90 3.36
N CYS A 242 9.70 -7.85 4.27
CA CYS A 242 9.50 -7.59 5.70
C CYS A 242 9.98 -8.76 6.54
N ILE A 243 10.21 -8.51 7.83
CA ILE A 243 10.38 -9.58 8.80
C ILE A 243 9.03 -9.97 9.37
N SER A 244 8.76 -11.26 9.41
CA SER A 244 7.54 -11.84 9.97
C SER A 244 7.85 -12.88 11.03
N PHE A 245 6.98 -12.98 12.02
CA PHE A 245 7.12 -13.92 13.15
C PHE A 245 5.91 -14.84 13.16
N TRP A 246 6.16 -16.15 13.21
CA TRP A 246 5.12 -17.17 13.10
C TRP A 246 5.21 -18.11 14.28
N THR A 247 4.12 -18.25 15.02
CA THR A 247 4.00 -19.20 16.13
C THR A 247 2.90 -20.22 15.81
N GLY A 248 3.17 -21.49 16.05
CA GLY A 248 2.18 -22.54 15.89
C GLY A 248 1.01 -22.38 16.86
N ARG A 249 -0.16 -22.93 16.50
CA ARG A 249 -1.39 -22.82 17.32
C ARG A 249 -1.34 -23.61 18.62
N GLN A 250 -0.42 -24.56 18.75
CA GLN A 250 -0.31 -25.38 19.96
C GLN A 250 0.51 -24.64 21.00
N GLU A 251 0.13 -24.77 22.28
CA GLU A 251 0.90 -24.22 23.40
C GLU A 251 2.34 -24.78 23.39
N GLY A 252 3.32 -23.91 23.55
CA GLY A 252 4.74 -24.28 23.50
C GLY A 252 5.32 -24.43 22.10
N SER A 253 4.57 -24.12 21.04
CA SER A 253 5.12 -24.10 19.68
C SER A 253 6.26 -23.08 19.58
N PRO A 254 7.35 -23.40 18.84
CA PRO A 254 8.43 -22.46 18.61
C PRO A 254 7.94 -21.27 17.77
N CYS A 255 8.54 -20.11 18.00
CA CYS A 255 8.39 -18.96 17.14
C CYS A 255 9.46 -19.00 16.04
N HIS A 256 9.02 -18.86 14.79
CA HIS A 256 9.86 -18.82 13.60
C HIS A 256 9.94 -17.40 13.07
N ALA A 257 11.12 -16.82 13.09
CA ALA A 257 11.40 -15.56 12.38
C ALA A 257 11.69 -15.85 10.91
N LYS A 258 11.09 -15.12 10.00
CA LYS A 258 11.29 -15.27 8.57
C LYS A 258 11.45 -13.91 7.89
N LEU A 259 12.45 -13.79 7.02
CA LEU A 259 12.43 -12.75 6.01
C LEU A 259 11.41 -13.17 4.95
N THR A 260 10.41 -12.36 4.79
CA THR A 260 9.32 -12.62 3.85
C THR A 260 9.40 -11.61 2.73
N TRP A 261 9.39 -12.09 1.50
CA TRP A 261 9.21 -11.24 0.34
C TRP A 261 7.95 -11.64 -0.38
N ASN A 262 7.00 -10.71 -0.41
CA ASN A 262 5.69 -10.89 -1.00
C ASN A 262 5.61 -10.10 -2.30
N MET A 263 5.07 -10.70 -3.35
CA MET A 263 4.67 -9.99 -4.55
C MET A 263 3.33 -10.48 -5.06
N SER A 264 2.59 -9.56 -5.64
CA SER A 264 1.35 -9.85 -6.37
C SER A 264 1.46 -9.29 -7.79
N LEU A 265 0.93 -10.01 -8.76
CA LEU A 265 1.11 -9.68 -10.16
C LEU A 265 0.02 -10.30 -11.05
N LEU A 266 -0.10 -9.77 -12.26
CA LEU A 266 -0.86 -10.41 -13.31
C LEU A 266 -0.05 -11.58 -13.89
N GLU A 267 -0.66 -12.72 -14.15
CA GLU A 267 0.01 -13.93 -14.62
C GLU A 267 0.92 -13.69 -15.82
N ARG A 268 0.50 -12.85 -16.78
CA ARG A 268 1.30 -12.46 -17.95
C ARG A 268 2.62 -11.75 -17.64
N ASN A 269 2.79 -11.25 -16.42
CA ASN A 269 3.97 -10.50 -15.98
C ASN A 269 4.98 -11.38 -15.21
N LEU A 270 4.73 -12.68 -15.08
CA LEU A 270 5.51 -13.57 -14.21
C LEU A 270 7.01 -13.52 -14.47
N ASP A 271 7.43 -13.63 -15.73
CA ASP A 271 8.86 -13.63 -16.07
C ASP A 271 9.55 -12.31 -15.69
N LYS A 272 8.86 -11.18 -15.90
CA LYS A 272 9.35 -9.85 -15.46
C LYS A 272 9.41 -9.72 -13.96
N ALA A 273 8.40 -10.22 -13.26
CA ALA A 273 8.33 -10.21 -11.81
C ALA A 273 9.49 -10.99 -11.17
N ILE A 274 9.79 -12.19 -11.68
CA ILE A 274 10.89 -13.02 -11.19
C ILE A 274 12.25 -12.34 -11.46
N ALA A 275 12.44 -11.76 -12.65
CA ALA A 275 13.67 -11.04 -12.98
C ALA A 275 13.91 -9.85 -12.04
N LEU A 276 12.89 -8.99 -11.88
CA LEU A 276 12.95 -7.82 -10.99
C LEU A 276 13.15 -8.21 -9.53
N GLY A 277 12.47 -9.27 -9.07
CA GLY A 277 12.64 -9.75 -7.72
C GLY A 277 14.02 -10.34 -7.45
N SER A 278 14.57 -11.08 -8.40
CA SER A 278 15.93 -11.58 -8.31
C SER A 278 16.96 -10.45 -8.27
N GLU A 279 16.74 -9.40 -9.06
CA GLU A 279 17.59 -8.20 -9.02
C GLU A 279 17.50 -7.50 -7.66
N TYR A 280 16.28 -7.25 -7.18
CA TYR A 280 15.99 -6.58 -5.92
C TYR A 280 16.59 -7.29 -4.70
N LEU A 281 16.47 -8.62 -4.63
CA LEU A 281 16.94 -9.37 -3.46
C LEU A 281 18.44 -9.70 -3.51
N TYR A 282 18.98 -9.97 -4.70
CA TYR A 282 20.33 -10.55 -4.80
C TYR A 282 21.36 -9.65 -5.45
N LYS A 283 20.96 -8.52 -6.08
CA LYS A 283 21.88 -7.62 -6.77
C LYS A 283 21.91 -6.21 -6.20
N THR A 284 21.15 -5.93 -5.13
CA THR A 284 21.14 -4.61 -4.48
C THR A 284 22.53 -4.26 -3.96
N CYS A 285 22.99 -3.03 -4.25
CA CYS A 285 24.27 -2.51 -3.83
C CYS A 285 24.22 -2.06 -2.37
N LEU A 286 24.61 -2.93 -1.44
CA LEU A 286 24.57 -2.69 0.01
C LEU A 286 25.74 -1.83 0.55
N THR A 287 26.68 -1.45 -0.29
CA THR A 287 27.90 -0.72 0.13
C THR A 287 28.20 0.46 -0.79
N GLY A 288 28.96 1.42 -0.27
CA GLY A 288 29.39 2.60 -0.98
C GLY A 288 28.62 3.88 -0.58
N PRO A 289 29.09 5.06 -1.05
CA PRO A 289 28.59 6.36 -0.57
C PRO A 289 27.08 6.55 -0.70
N LYS A 290 26.47 6.06 -1.79
CA LYS A 290 25.02 6.15 -1.99
C LYS A 290 24.24 5.26 -1.00
N ALA A 291 24.75 4.07 -0.70
CA ALA A 291 24.15 3.19 0.28
C ALA A 291 24.26 3.76 1.70
N GLU A 292 25.38 4.37 2.05
CA GLU A 292 25.56 5.06 3.33
C GLU A 292 24.60 6.27 3.47
N GLU A 293 24.43 7.06 2.41
CA GLU A 293 23.48 8.18 2.40
C GLU A 293 22.03 7.70 2.52
N ALA A 294 21.65 6.64 1.79
CA ALA A 294 20.31 6.02 1.88
C ALA A 294 20.05 5.49 3.28
N PHE A 295 21.02 4.80 3.87
CA PHE A 295 20.94 4.29 5.24
C PHE A 295 20.70 5.41 6.25
N ALA A 296 21.49 6.48 6.23
CA ALA A 296 21.34 7.61 7.16
C ALA A 296 19.98 8.30 7.01
N ARG A 297 19.49 8.43 5.75
CA ARG A 297 18.19 9.02 5.47
C ARG A 297 17.04 8.15 6.00
N VAL A 298 17.00 6.86 5.67
CA VAL A 298 15.95 5.93 6.11
C VAL A 298 15.93 5.82 7.62
N LEU A 299 17.09 5.71 8.26
CA LEU A 299 17.21 5.65 9.71
C LEU A 299 16.59 6.89 10.40
N SER A 300 16.84 8.08 9.84
CA SER A 300 16.25 9.32 10.35
C SER A 300 14.74 9.38 10.13
N GLN A 301 14.26 8.91 8.99
CA GLN A 301 12.83 8.85 8.65
C GLN A 301 12.08 7.86 9.55
N GLN A 302 12.61 6.65 9.73
CA GLN A 302 12.02 5.63 10.59
C GLN A 302 11.94 6.08 12.04
N LYS A 303 13.02 6.68 12.56
CA LYS A 303 13.01 7.26 13.90
C LYS A 303 11.91 8.31 14.05
N LEU A 304 11.78 9.25 13.13
CA LEU A 304 10.75 10.29 13.17
C LEU A 304 9.34 9.70 13.05
N SER A 305 9.16 8.72 12.18
CA SER A 305 7.89 7.99 12.00
C SER A 305 7.46 7.33 13.31
N MET A 306 8.36 6.62 13.99
CA MET A 306 8.05 5.98 15.27
C MET A 306 7.73 7.00 16.37
N GLU A 307 8.42 8.14 16.42
CA GLU A 307 8.11 9.23 17.38
C GLU A 307 6.68 9.75 17.18
N GLN A 308 6.22 9.90 15.93
CA GLN A 308 4.84 10.28 15.63
C GLN A 308 3.84 9.18 15.98
N GLN A 309 4.17 7.92 15.69
CA GLN A 309 3.30 6.78 16.00
C GLN A 309 3.13 6.59 17.51
N PHE A 310 4.15 6.84 18.32
CA PHE A 310 4.02 6.80 19.78
C PHE A 310 2.98 7.80 20.31
N ILE A 311 2.83 8.95 19.66
CA ILE A 311 1.81 9.95 20.02
C ILE A 311 0.42 9.47 19.59
N GLN A 312 0.30 8.89 18.39
CA GLN A 312 -0.98 8.52 17.80
C GLN A 312 -1.51 7.17 18.30
N GLN A 313 -0.60 6.22 18.55
CA GLN A 313 -0.91 4.80 18.81
C GLN A 313 -0.23 4.27 20.09
N GLY A 314 0.05 5.12 21.06
CA GLY A 314 0.76 4.75 22.29
C GLY A 314 0.15 3.58 23.06
N ASN A 315 -1.18 3.42 23.00
CA ASN A 315 -1.89 2.28 23.57
C ASN A 315 -1.49 0.94 22.88
N GLN A 316 -1.28 0.92 21.57
CA GLN A 316 -0.87 -0.28 20.85
C GLN A 316 0.58 -0.65 21.21
N TYR A 317 1.49 0.32 21.24
CA TYR A 317 2.87 0.10 21.69
C TYR A 317 2.94 -0.43 23.11
N ALA A 318 2.12 0.12 24.02
CA ALA A 318 2.03 -0.37 25.40
C ALA A 318 1.50 -1.82 25.46
N ALA A 319 0.51 -2.18 24.64
CA ALA A 319 -0.02 -3.53 24.55
C ALA A 319 1.01 -4.52 24.00
N VAL A 320 1.72 -4.19 22.92
CA VAL A 320 2.81 -5.03 22.35
C VAL A 320 3.91 -5.23 23.40
N ARG A 321 4.34 -4.17 24.09
CA ARG A 321 5.36 -4.26 25.13
C ARG A 321 4.91 -5.11 26.32
N ALA A 322 3.65 -5.04 26.74
CA ALA A 322 3.09 -5.90 27.76
C ALA A 322 3.06 -7.37 27.31
N ALA A 323 2.60 -7.63 26.08
CA ALA A 323 2.54 -8.97 25.49
C ALA A 323 3.91 -9.60 25.30
N ALA A 324 4.97 -8.81 25.10
CA ALA A 324 6.36 -9.26 24.98
C ALA A 324 6.87 -10.01 26.21
N HIS A 325 6.23 -9.87 27.37
CA HIS A 325 6.56 -10.65 28.57
C HIS A 325 6.00 -12.08 28.55
N TYR A 326 5.06 -12.37 27.67
CA TYR A 326 4.32 -13.63 27.62
C TYR A 326 4.50 -14.40 26.33
N SER A 327 4.94 -13.72 25.24
CA SER A 327 5.08 -14.31 23.92
C SER A 327 6.41 -13.95 23.28
N VAL A 328 7.11 -14.96 22.74
CA VAL A 328 8.37 -14.76 21.99
C VAL A 328 8.11 -13.95 20.71
N GLU A 329 6.98 -14.18 20.05
CA GLU A 329 6.57 -13.42 18.86
C GLU A 329 6.46 -11.93 19.16
N TYR A 330 5.74 -11.56 20.22
CA TYR A 330 5.63 -10.17 20.65
C TYR A 330 6.96 -9.60 21.16
N ALA A 331 7.82 -10.42 21.75
CA ALA A 331 9.15 -9.98 22.19
C ALA A 331 10.05 -9.63 20.99
N LEU A 332 9.99 -10.40 19.91
CA LEU A 332 10.70 -10.11 18.67
C LEU A 332 10.09 -8.90 17.93
N SER A 333 8.78 -8.82 17.84
CA SER A 333 8.07 -7.66 17.27
C SER A 333 8.39 -6.37 18.01
N GLU A 334 8.44 -6.42 19.34
CA GLU A 334 8.80 -5.27 20.16
C GLU A 334 10.24 -4.81 19.93
N ARG A 335 11.17 -5.76 19.67
CA ARG A 335 12.54 -5.44 19.31
C ARG A 335 12.67 -4.77 17.94
N CYS A 336 11.89 -5.18 16.95
CA CYS A 336 11.92 -4.61 15.60
C CYS A 336 11.18 -3.28 15.54
N SER A 337 9.89 -3.29 15.86
CA SER A 337 8.99 -2.16 15.64
C SER A 337 8.40 -1.54 16.90
N GLY A 338 8.83 -1.98 18.10
CA GLY A 338 8.37 -1.44 19.37
C GLY A 338 9.32 -0.40 19.98
N VAL A 339 9.19 -0.18 21.30
CA VAL A 339 10.02 0.78 22.04
C VAL A 339 11.49 0.39 22.02
N THR A 340 11.81 -0.90 22.08
CA THR A 340 13.19 -1.40 21.96
C THR A 340 13.74 -1.14 20.56
N GLY A 341 12.93 -1.35 19.51
CA GLY A 341 13.27 -0.98 18.14
C GLY A 341 13.59 0.49 17.99
N TYR A 342 12.80 1.38 18.57
CA TYR A 342 13.10 2.81 18.60
C TYR A 342 14.44 3.13 19.26
N HIS A 343 14.77 2.50 20.40
CA HIS A 343 16.06 2.70 21.05
C HIS A 343 17.22 2.18 20.21
N PHE A 344 17.05 1.10 19.49
CA PHE A 344 18.01 0.59 18.52
C PHE A 344 18.24 1.62 17.41
N LEU A 345 17.19 2.08 16.71
CA LEU A 345 17.29 3.12 15.66
C LEU A 345 17.98 4.39 16.17
N LYS A 346 17.64 4.82 17.39
CA LYS A 346 18.28 6.00 18.03
C LYS A 346 19.75 5.79 18.34
N SER A 347 20.17 4.56 18.64
CA SER A 347 21.58 4.24 18.87
C SER A 347 22.36 4.23 17.56
N GLU A 348 21.81 3.66 16.51
CA GLU A 348 22.43 3.60 15.18
C GLU A 348 22.54 5.00 14.54
N ALA A 349 21.52 5.85 14.70
CA ALA A 349 21.56 7.24 14.24
C ALA A 349 22.63 8.10 14.93
N LYS A 350 23.25 7.64 16.00
CA LYS A 350 24.39 8.32 16.64
C LYS A 350 25.73 7.79 16.17
N ARG A 351 25.74 6.62 15.53
CA ARG A 351 26.96 5.98 15.00
C ARG A 351 27.22 6.36 13.55
N SER A 352 26.13 6.60 12.78
CA SER A 352 26.18 7.15 11.41
C SER A 352 26.45 8.65 11.41
#